data_0dc5206b52f94d32475bce36517ab59f
#
_entry.id   0dc5206b52f94d32475bce36517ab59f
#
_cell.length_a   1.000
_cell.length_b   1.000
_cell.length_c   1.000
_cell.angle_alpha   90.00
_cell.angle_beta   90.00
_cell.angle_gamma   90.00
#
_symmetry.space_group_name_H-M   'P 1'
#
loop_
_entity.id
_entity.type
_entity.pdbx_description
1 polymer ?
#
loop_
_entity_poly.entity_id
_entity_poly.type
_entity_poly.pdbx_seq_one_letter_code
_entity_poly.pdbx_strand_id
1 'polypeptide(L)'
;MKNPTFGIAYILLVIVQMVICNYFQFSPYFVISILPAMVLCIPLTISTNLCMLLALITGLSVDWLAEGLIGINASALIPVAYARKTLIRVFLGEDLISRKDTFSFRKNGVGKILITLLISYALFFAVYIFLDGAGARPFLFNLTRFTLSMLCSMIPGLLVTGSLTKEERR
;
A
#
# COMPACT_ATOMS: atom_id res chain seq x y z
N MET A 1 -1.27 20.44 3.67
CA MET A 1 -0.14 19.71 3.07
C MET A 1 1.04 20.66 3.05
N LYS A 2 1.97 20.55 4.04
CA LYS A 2 3.07 21.52 4.19
C LYS A 2 4.30 21.21 3.33
N ASN A 3 4.37 20.04 2.69
CA ASN A 3 5.51 19.66 1.83
C ASN A 3 5.02 19.30 0.44
N PRO A 4 5.17 20.18 -0.56
CA PRO A 4 4.83 19.86 -1.96
C PRO A 4 5.64 18.68 -2.50
N THR A 5 6.83 18.44 -1.97
CA THR A 5 7.74 17.35 -2.33
C THR A 5 7.10 15.97 -2.09
N PHE A 6 6.37 15.78 -0.98
CA PHE A 6 5.68 14.52 -0.70
C PHE A 6 4.58 14.23 -1.75
N GLY A 7 3.81 15.24 -2.15
CA GLY A 7 2.76 15.08 -3.16
C GLY A 7 3.32 14.68 -4.51
N ILE A 8 4.43 15.30 -4.92
CA ILE A 8 5.11 14.98 -6.19
C ILE A 8 5.66 13.56 -6.15
N ALA A 9 6.34 13.18 -5.07
CA ALA A 9 6.87 11.81 -4.89
C ALA A 9 5.74 10.77 -4.89
N TYR A 10 4.62 11.06 -4.25
CA TYR A 10 3.45 10.18 -4.25
C TYR A 10 2.90 9.94 -5.66
N ILE A 11 2.71 11.03 -6.45
CA ILE A 11 2.24 10.92 -7.84
C ILE A 11 3.23 10.13 -8.70
N LEU A 12 4.53 10.39 -8.53
CA LEU A 12 5.57 9.67 -9.26
C LEU A 12 5.54 8.17 -8.94
N LEU A 13 5.31 7.79 -7.69
CA LEU A 13 5.16 6.40 -7.29
C LEU A 13 3.89 5.74 -7.85
N VAL A 14 2.80 6.49 -8.02
CA VAL A 14 1.61 6.00 -8.73
C VAL A 14 1.96 5.66 -10.18
N ILE A 15 2.73 6.51 -10.86
CA ILE A 15 3.20 6.24 -12.23
C ILE A 15 4.11 5.00 -12.25
N VAL A 16 5.01 4.86 -11.28
CA VAL A 16 5.86 3.66 -11.14
C VAL A 16 5.01 2.41 -10.97
N GLN A 17 3.95 2.46 -10.14
CA GLN A 17 3.02 1.33 -10.01
C GLN A 17 2.35 0.98 -11.34
N MET A 18 1.92 1.97 -12.12
CA MET A 18 1.34 1.72 -13.44
C MET A 18 2.33 1.04 -14.38
N VAL A 19 3.60 1.46 -14.35
CA VAL A 19 4.67 0.80 -15.13
C VAL A 19 4.87 -0.64 -14.64
N ILE A 20 4.88 -0.88 -13.33
CA ILE A 20 4.98 -2.23 -12.76
C ILE A 20 3.83 -3.11 -13.26
N CYS A 21 2.60 -2.63 -13.19
CA CYS A 21 1.43 -3.36 -13.68
C CYS A 21 1.50 -3.68 -15.18
N ASN A 22 2.00 -2.76 -15.99
CA ASN A 22 2.08 -2.98 -17.45
C ASN A 22 3.23 -3.88 -17.89
N TYR A 23 4.39 -3.80 -17.21
CA TYR A 23 5.62 -4.47 -17.68
C TYR A 23 6.05 -5.67 -16.84
N PHE A 24 5.59 -5.80 -15.60
CA PHE A 24 6.05 -6.84 -14.67
C PHE A 24 4.99 -7.90 -14.30
N GLN A 25 3.83 -7.88 -14.94
CA GLN A 25 2.83 -8.95 -14.77
C GLN A 25 3.08 -10.11 -15.75
N PHE A 26 4.22 -10.78 -15.62
CA PHE A 26 4.59 -11.90 -16.50
C PHE A 26 3.85 -13.21 -16.18
N SER A 27 3.14 -13.30 -15.06
CA SER A 27 2.55 -14.56 -14.62
C SER A 27 1.21 -14.33 -13.90
N PRO A 28 0.22 -15.19 -14.14
CA PRO A 28 -1.04 -15.16 -13.41
C PRO A 28 -0.89 -15.55 -11.91
N TYR A 29 0.28 -16.06 -11.52
CA TYR A 29 0.53 -16.56 -10.17
C TYR A 29 0.95 -15.50 -9.17
N PHE A 30 1.36 -14.31 -9.58
CA PHE A 30 1.71 -13.24 -8.66
C PHE A 30 1.41 -11.85 -9.24
N VAL A 31 1.15 -10.92 -8.34
CA VAL A 31 0.94 -9.51 -8.63
C VAL A 31 1.90 -8.71 -7.76
N ILE A 32 2.61 -7.75 -8.35
CA ILE A 32 3.48 -6.84 -7.60
C ILE A 32 2.75 -5.53 -7.39
N SER A 33 2.60 -5.14 -6.13
CA SER A 33 1.96 -3.87 -5.77
C SER A 33 2.76 -3.11 -4.71
N ILE A 34 2.99 -1.82 -4.94
CA ILE A 34 3.56 -0.90 -3.95
C ILE A 34 2.49 -0.07 -3.25
N LEU A 35 1.22 -0.19 -3.67
CA LEU A 35 0.11 0.64 -3.22
C LEU A 35 -0.12 0.60 -1.69
N PRO A 36 -0.12 -0.57 -1.01
CA PRO A 36 -0.30 -0.60 0.44
C PRO A 36 0.79 0.16 1.20
N ALA A 37 2.05 0.08 0.74
CA ALA A 37 3.16 0.82 1.33
C ALA A 37 2.99 2.34 1.16
N MET A 38 2.53 2.78 -0.01
CA MET A 38 2.25 4.19 -0.29
C MET A 38 1.17 4.74 0.64
N VAL A 39 0.06 3.99 0.83
CA VAL A 39 -1.04 4.38 1.72
C VAL A 39 -0.56 4.45 3.17
N LEU A 40 0.29 3.53 3.63
CA LEU A 40 0.87 3.58 4.98
C LEU A 40 1.73 4.83 5.21
N CYS A 41 2.48 5.27 4.19
CA CYS A 41 3.38 6.42 4.26
C CYS A 41 2.67 7.78 4.19
N ILE A 42 1.37 7.84 3.91
CA ILE A 42 0.62 9.11 3.95
C ILE A 42 0.79 9.76 5.33
N PRO A 43 1.00 11.08 5.46
CA PRO A 43 1.19 11.74 6.75
C PRO A 43 0.04 11.49 7.74
N LEU A 44 0.37 11.27 9.03
CA LEU A 44 -0.62 10.99 10.09
C LEU A 44 -1.51 12.19 10.42
N THR A 45 -1.13 13.38 9.96
CA THR A 45 -1.93 14.61 10.07
C THR A 45 -3.24 14.56 9.28
N ILE A 46 -3.30 13.67 8.27
CA ILE A 46 -4.47 13.52 7.40
C ILE A 46 -5.54 12.68 8.11
N SER A 47 -6.80 13.14 8.03
CA SER A 47 -7.93 12.39 8.58
C SER A 47 -8.11 11.06 7.86
N THR A 48 -8.71 10.07 8.56
CA THR A 48 -8.94 8.73 7.99
C THR A 48 -9.80 8.79 6.73
N ASN A 49 -10.85 9.62 6.75
CA ASN A 49 -11.76 9.76 5.59
C ASN A 49 -11.03 10.32 4.35
N LEU A 50 -10.17 11.30 4.56
CA LEU A 50 -9.37 11.87 3.47
C LEU A 50 -8.32 10.85 2.96
N CYS A 51 -7.75 10.06 3.86
CA CYS A 51 -6.84 8.97 3.48
C CYS A 51 -7.55 7.90 2.64
N MET A 52 -8.78 7.52 3.01
CA MET A 52 -9.60 6.59 2.22
C MET A 52 -9.95 7.16 0.85
N LEU A 53 -10.26 8.46 0.76
CA LEU A 53 -10.51 9.14 -0.51
C LEU A 53 -9.26 9.15 -1.41
N LEU A 54 -8.09 9.45 -0.85
CA LEU A 54 -6.82 9.38 -1.58
C LEU A 54 -6.51 7.95 -2.05
N ALA A 55 -6.74 6.95 -1.20
CA ALA A 55 -6.58 5.55 -1.55
C ALA A 55 -7.52 5.13 -2.69
N LEU A 56 -8.77 5.56 -2.64
CA LEU A 56 -9.76 5.32 -3.70
C LEU A 56 -9.32 5.94 -5.03
N ILE A 57 -8.91 7.22 -5.03
CA ILE A 57 -8.45 7.90 -6.24
C ILE A 57 -7.20 7.21 -6.80
N THR A 58 -6.25 6.85 -5.93
CA THR A 58 -5.02 6.16 -6.33
C THR A 58 -5.33 4.79 -6.94
N GLY A 59 -6.17 4.00 -6.30
CA GLY A 59 -6.58 2.68 -6.80
C GLY A 59 -7.32 2.78 -8.13
N LEU A 60 -8.29 3.68 -8.25
CA LEU A 60 -9.01 3.90 -9.50
C LEU A 60 -8.09 4.36 -10.65
N SER A 61 -7.10 5.19 -10.35
CA SER A 61 -6.13 5.64 -11.37
C SER A 61 -5.32 4.46 -11.92
N VAL A 62 -4.87 3.56 -11.05
CA VAL A 62 -4.13 2.36 -11.45
C VAL A 62 -5.04 1.38 -12.19
N ASP A 63 -6.24 1.15 -11.69
CA ASP A 63 -7.24 0.27 -12.31
C ASP A 63 -7.55 0.70 -13.74
N TRP A 64 -7.80 1.99 -13.94
CA TRP A 64 -8.19 2.52 -15.23
C TRP A 64 -7.03 2.58 -16.24
N LEU A 65 -5.84 3.02 -15.79
CA LEU A 65 -4.72 3.29 -16.69
C LEU A 65 -3.81 2.07 -16.91
N ALA A 66 -3.82 1.08 -16.01
CA ALA A 66 -2.89 -0.03 -16.07
C ALA A 66 -3.57 -1.41 -16.19
N GLU A 67 -4.63 -1.67 -15.46
CA GLU A 67 -5.21 -3.03 -15.38
C GLU A 67 -6.47 -3.21 -16.23
N GLY A 68 -7.18 -2.13 -16.55
CA GLY A 68 -8.42 -2.16 -17.33
C GLY A 68 -9.64 -2.73 -16.58
N LEU A 69 -9.47 -3.25 -15.37
CA LEU A 69 -10.53 -3.75 -14.48
C LEU A 69 -10.77 -2.73 -13.37
N ILE A 70 -11.75 -1.87 -13.57
CA ILE A 70 -12.02 -0.74 -12.67
C ILE A 70 -12.55 -1.23 -11.33
N GLY A 71 -11.91 -0.78 -10.25
CA GLY A 71 -12.39 -0.92 -8.88
C GLY A 71 -11.69 -2.00 -8.05
N ILE A 72 -10.86 -2.85 -8.58
CA ILE A 72 -10.20 -3.94 -7.83
C ILE A 72 -9.15 -3.38 -6.87
N ASN A 73 -8.19 -2.60 -7.36
CA ASN A 73 -7.19 -1.96 -6.50
C ASN A 73 -7.83 -0.92 -5.57
N ALA A 74 -8.80 -0.14 -6.07
CA ALA A 74 -9.51 0.83 -5.25
C ALA A 74 -10.21 0.16 -4.06
N SER A 75 -10.96 -0.92 -4.30
CA SER A 75 -11.65 -1.68 -3.24
C SER A 75 -10.69 -2.33 -2.26
N ALA A 76 -9.53 -2.81 -2.72
CA ALA A 76 -8.52 -3.41 -1.87
C ALA A 76 -7.76 -2.39 -1.03
N LEU A 77 -7.61 -1.14 -1.49
CA LEU A 77 -6.91 -0.07 -0.77
C LEU A 77 -7.75 0.59 0.32
N ILE A 78 -9.07 0.67 0.16
CA ILE A 78 -9.96 1.30 1.13
C ILE A 78 -9.83 0.68 2.53
N PRO A 79 -9.93 -0.66 2.72
CA PRO A 79 -9.75 -1.26 4.04
C PRO A 79 -8.34 -1.06 4.61
N VAL A 80 -7.30 -1.01 3.77
CA VAL A 80 -5.93 -0.68 4.21
C VAL A 80 -5.86 0.74 4.75
N ALA A 81 -6.44 1.71 4.04
CA ALA A 81 -6.50 3.11 4.45
C ALA A 81 -7.30 3.30 5.74
N TYR A 82 -8.40 2.57 5.91
CA TYR A 82 -9.20 2.56 7.13
C TYR A 82 -8.43 1.99 8.31
N ALA A 83 -7.85 0.80 8.15
CA ALA A 83 -7.11 0.10 9.20
C ALA A 83 -5.77 0.77 9.56
N ARG A 84 -5.23 1.65 8.70
CA ARG A 84 -3.91 2.28 8.82
C ARG A 84 -3.62 2.86 10.20
N LYS A 85 -4.49 3.72 10.72
CA LYS A 85 -4.27 4.35 12.03
C LYS A 85 -4.28 3.33 13.17
N THR A 86 -5.15 2.33 13.09
CA THR A 86 -5.23 1.24 14.06
C THR A 86 -3.97 0.38 14.01
N LEU A 87 -3.49 0.03 12.82
CA LEU A 87 -2.25 -0.74 12.65
C LEU A 87 -1.04 0.03 13.21
N ILE A 88 -0.93 1.31 12.90
CA ILE A 88 0.15 2.15 13.43
C ILE A 88 0.07 2.25 14.95
N ARG A 89 -1.13 2.43 15.53
CA ARG A 89 -1.33 2.48 16.98
C ARG A 89 -0.91 1.19 17.67
N VAL A 90 -1.32 0.04 17.15
CA VAL A 90 -1.07 -1.27 17.74
C VAL A 90 0.42 -1.66 17.68
N PHE A 91 1.07 -1.47 16.53
CA PHE A 91 2.43 -1.97 16.34
C PHE A 91 3.54 -0.95 16.58
N LEU A 92 3.27 0.33 16.39
CA LEU A 92 4.27 1.39 16.57
C LEU A 92 4.05 2.22 17.84
N GLY A 93 2.87 2.14 18.46
CA GLY A 93 2.53 2.86 19.69
C GLY A 93 1.74 4.15 19.44
N GLU A 94 1.04 4.61 20.48
CA GLU A 94 0.21 5.84 20.43
C GLU A 94 1.03 7.12 20.33
N ASP A 95 2.28 7.10 20.76
CA ASP A 95 3.18 8.25 20.75
C ASP A 95 3.39 8.83 19.34
N LEU A 96 3.40 7.98 18.31
CA LEU A 96 3.52 8.43 16.91
C LEU A 96 2.31 9.20 16.43
N ILE A 97 1.12 8.80 16.84
CA ILE A 97 -0.12 9.46 16.47
C ILE A 97 -0.27 10.79 17.21
N SER A 98 0.08 10.81 18.51
CA SER A 98 0.01 12.03 19.34
C SER A 98 1.02 13.09 18.92
N ARG A 99 2.23 12.67 18.53
CA ARG A 99 3.28 13.59 18.01
C ARG A 99 3.10 13.94 16.54
N LYS A 100 2.11 13.36 15.84
CA LYS A 100 1.92 13.49 14.38
C LYS A 100 3.22 13.23 13.59
N ASP A 101 4.01 12.31 14.10
CA ASP A 101 5.32 11.97 13.55
C ASP A 101 5.16 11.08 12.31
N THR A 102 6.20 10.99 11.50
CA THR A 102 6.17 10.24 10.25
C THR A 102 6.47 8.76 10.45
N PHE A 103 5.94 7.94 9.57
CA PHE A 103 6.22 6.51 9.48
C PHE A 103 7.68 6.31 9.02
N SER A 104 8.65 6.26 9.97
CA SER A 104 10.08 6.23 9.65
C SER A 104 10.82 5.05 10.27
N PHE A 105 11.64 4.35 9.48
CA PHE A 105 12.47 3.22 9.91
C PHE A 105 13.41 3.56 11.08
N ARG A 106 13.96 4.76 11.08
CA ARG A 106 15.00 5.15 12.04
C ARG A 106 14.47 5.43 13.45
N LYS A 107 13.19 5.83 13.54
CA LYS A 107 12.56 6.16 14.83
C LYS A 107 11.84 4.97 15.47
N ASN A 108 11.30 4.05 14.65
CA ASN A 108 10.31 3.08 15.11
C ASN A 108 10.81 1.63 15.13
N GLY A 109 12.03 1.39 14.70
CA GLY A 109 12.58 0.03 14.57
C GLY A 109 12.07 -0.71 13.33
N VAL A 110 12.98 -1.36 12.62
CA VAL A 110 12.69 -2.05 11.34
C VAL A 110 11.64 -3.16 11.51
N GLY A 111 11.70 -3.91 12.62
CA GLY A 111 10.78 -5.04 12.84
C GLY A 111 9.31 -4.62 12.98
N LYS A 112 9.01 -3.53 13.69
CA LYS A 112 7.63 -3.03 13.86
C LYS A 112 7.05 -2.56 12.54
N ILE A 113 7.86 -1.89 11.72
CA ILE A 113 7.44 -1.43 10.39
C ILE A 113 7.21 -2.62 9.45
N LEU A 114 8.08 -3.63 9.48
CA LEU A 114 7.90 -4.85 8.70
C LEU A 114 6.58 -5.54 9.02
N ILE A 115 6.24 -5.70 10.30
CA ILE A 115 4.97 -6.33 10.72
C ILE A 115 3.77 -5.49 10.25
N THR A 116 3.82 -4.18 10.43
CA THR A 116 2.73 -3.28 9.99
C THR A 116 2.54 -3.36 8.47
N LEU A 117 3.64 -3.36 7.73
CA LEU A 117 3.65 -3.48 6.28
C LEU A 117 3.09 -4.83 5.83
N LEU A 118 3.54 -5.92 6.45
CA LEU A 118 3.10 -7.29 6.17
C LEU A 118 1.58 -7.45 6.35
N ILE A 119 1.02 -6.93 7.45
CA ILE A 119 -0.43 -6.99 7.70
C ILE A 119 -1.19 -6.14 6.69
N SER A 120 -0.66 -4.98 6.32
CA SER A 120 -1.28 -4.13 5.29
C SER A 120 -1.30 -4.79 3.92
N TYR A 121 -0.21 -5.48 3.54
CA TYR A 121 -0.17 -6.28 2.33
C TYR A 121 -1.11 -7.48 2.38
N ALA A 122 -1.18 -8.17 3.52
CA ALA A 122 -2.10 -9.28 3.72
C ALA A 122 -3.56 -8.84 3.53
N LEU A 123 -3.92 -7.70 4.13
CA LEU A 123 -5.26 -7.14 3.99
C LEU A 123 -5.57 -6.74 2.54
N PHE A 124 -4.61 -6.09 1.87
CA PHE A 124 -4.74 -5.70 0.47
C PHE A 124 -4.93 -6.92 -0.44
N PHE A 125 -4.02 -7.89 -0.38
CA PHE A 125 -4.06 -9.04 -1.27
C PHE A 125 -5.22 -9.99 -0.96
N ALA A 126 -5.70 -10.06 0.27
CA ALA A 126 -6.91 -10.82 0.60
C ALA A 126 -8.12 -10.29 -0.18
N VAL A 127 -8.32 -8.97 -0.17
CA VAL A 127 -9.44 -8.34 -0.90
C VAL A 127 -9.18 -8.37 -2.41
N TYR A 128 -7.98 -8.03 -2.85
CA TYR A 128 -7.61 -7.99 -4.27
C TYR A 128 -7.84 -9.35 -4.96
N ILE A 129 -7.29 -10.43 -4.39
CA ILE A 129 -7.37 -11.78 -4.98
C ILE A 129 -8.80 -12.33 -4.94
N PHE A 130 -9.54 -12.01 -3.88
CA PHE A 130 -10.95 -12.38 -3.79
C PHE A 130 -11.77 -11.72 -4.91
N LEU A 131 -11.58 -10.43 -5.15
CA LEU A 131 -12.29 -9.68 -6.19
C LEU A 131 -11.85 -10.07 -7.60
N ASP A 132 -10.55 -10.21 -7.83
CA ASP A 132 -9.99 -10.61 -9.14
C ASP A 132 -10.39 -12.04 -9.53
N GLY A 133 -10.51 -12.92 -8.55
CA GLY A 133 -10.98 -14.30 -8.77
C GLY A 133 -12.48 -14.43 -8.92
N ALA A 134 -13.28 -13.46 -8.47
CA ALA A 134 -14.75 -13.50 -8.40
C ALA A 134 -15.32 -14.84 -7.89
N GLY A 135 -14.55 -15.54 -7.02
CA GLY A 135 -14.92 -16.87 -6.49
C GLY A 135 -14.80 -18.04 -7.48
N ALA A 136 -14.40 -17.79 -8.72
CA ALA A 136 -14.33 -18.83 -9.75
C ALA A 136 -13.02 -19.66 -9.73
N ARG A 137 -11.95 -19.15 -9.08
CA ARG A 137 -10.65 -19.82 -9.05
C ARG A 137 -10.51 -20.80 -7.89
N PRO A 138 -9.80 -21.95 -8.06
CA PRO A 138 -9.54 -22.92 -6.99
C PRO A 138 -8.85 -22.26 -5.80
N PHE A 139 -9.19 -22.68 -4.58
CA PHE A 139 -8.62 -22.16 -3.34
C PHE A 139 -7.09 -22.24 -3.30
N LEU A 140 -6.52 -23.38 -3.73
CA LEU A 140 -5.06 -23.56 -3.78
C LEU A 140 -4.36 -22.56 -4.71
N PHE A 141 -4.96 -22.22 -5.84
CA PHE A 141 -4.44 -21.20 -6.75
C PHE A 141 -4.43 -19.81 -6.08
N ASN A 142 -5.51 -19.45 -5.42
CA ASN A 142 -5.62 -18.17 -4.72
C ASN A 142 -4.62 -18.09 -3.55
N LEU A 143 -4.39 -19.19 -2.83
CA LEU A 143 -3.43 -19.26 -1.73
C LEU A 143 -1.98 -19.11 -2.22
N THR A 144 -1.61 -19.78 -3.31
CA THR A 144 -0.27 -19.63 -3.91
C THR A 144 -0.06 -18.22 -4.45
N ARG A 145 -1.07 -17.66 -5.11
CA ARG A 145 -1.03 -16.28 -5.61
C ARG A 145 -0.89 -15.28 -4.48
N PHE A 146 -1.60 -15.46 -3.37
CA PHE A 146 -1.50 -14.61 -2.18
C PHE A 146 -0.10 -14.62 -1.59
N THR A 147 0.47 -15.80 -1.34
CA THR A 147 1.80 -15.91 -0.73
C THR A 147 2.91 -15.36 -1.63
N LEU A 148 2.89 -15.69 -2.92
CA LEU A 148 3.87 -15.19 -3.88
C LEU A 148 3.77 -13.67 -4.06
N SER A 149 2.57 -13.13 -4.23
CA SER A 149 2.35 -11.68 -4.39
C SER A 149 2.82 -10.91 -3.16
N MET A 150 2.54 -11.44 -1.96
CA MET A 150 2.96 -10.84 -0.70
C MET A 150 4.49 -10.79 -0.59
N LEU A 151 5.18 -11.91 -0.85
CA LEU A 151 6.64 -11.97 -0.80
C LEU A 151 7.31 -11.04 -1.83
N CYS A 152 6.83 -11.09 -3.08
CA CYS A 152 7.37 -10.25 -4.16
C CYS A 152 7.14 -8.76 -3.92
N SER A 153 6.00 -8.37 -3.34
CA SER A 153 5.65 -6.97 -3.11
C SER A 153 6.32 -6.36 -1.87
N MET A 154 6.79 -7.18 -0.91
CA MET A 154 7.46 -6.70 0.28
C MET A 154 8.75 -5.94 -0.04
N ILE A 155 9.55 -6.42 -0.99
CA ILE A 155 10.83 -5.79 -1.37
C ILE A 155 10.61 -4.37 -1.91
N PRO A 156 9.83 -4.16 -2.98
CA PRO A 156 9.55 -2.82 -3.49
C PRO A 156 8.79 -1.95 -2.47
N GLY A 157 7.91 -2.54 -1.66
CA GLY A 157 7.22 -1.82 -0.59
C GLY A 157 8.16 -1.23 0.47
N LEU A 158 9.19 -1.97 0.86
CA LEU A 158 10.23 -1.48 1.77
C LEU A 158 11.04 -0.33 1.16
N LEU A 159 11.41 -0.43 -0.12
CA LEU A 159 12.10 0.64 -0.84
C LEU A 159 11.27 1.92 -0.91
N VAL A 160 9.97 1.79 -1.22
CA VAL A 160 9.03 2.91 -1.25
C VAL A 160 8.91 3.57 0.12
N THR A 161 8.75 2.76 1.18
CA THR A 161 8.69 3.26 2.56
C THR A 161 9.95 4.02 2.93
N GLY A 162 11.13 3.49 2.54
CA GLY A 162 12.42 4.15 2.76
C GLY A 162 12.57 5.47 2.00
N SER A 163 12.06 5.55 0.78
CA SER A 163 12.12 6.75 -0.05
C SER A 163 11.21 7.86 0.45
N LEU A 164 9.94 7.56 0.69
CA LEU A 164 8.95 8.54 1.18
C LEU A 164 9.29 9.09 2.56
N THR A 165 9.90 8.29 3.43
CA THR A 165 10.31 8.74 4.77
C THR A 165 11.59 9.58 4.78
N LYS A 166 12.43 9.52 3.73
CA LYS A 166 13.60 10.40 3.58
C LYS A 166 13.22 11.80 3.13
N GLU A 167 12.25 11.94 2.25
CA GLU A 167 11.85 13.24 1.68
C GLU A 167 11.15 14.16 2.69
N GLU A 168 10.51 13.63 3.68
CA GLU A 168 9.87 14.43 4.74
C GLU A 168 10.88 15.14 5.68
N ARG A 169 12.20 14.89 5.49
CA ARG A 169 13.29 15.48 6.27
C ARG A 169 13.93 16.74 5.67
N ARG A 170 13.62 17.08 4.44
CA ARG A 170 14.09 18.32 3.80
C ARG A 170 13.01 19.39 3.80
#